data_fc2ff098d2ed752df153e17f00b8af53
#
_entry.id   fc2ff098d2ed752df153e17f00b8af53
#
_cell.length_a   1.000
_cell.length_b   1.000
_cell.length_c   1.000
_cell.angle_alpha   90.00
_cell.angle_beta   90.00
_cell.angle_gamma   90.00
#
_symmetry.space_group_name_H-M   'P 1'
#
loop_
_entity.id
_entity.type
_entity.pdbx_description
1 polymer ?
#
loop_
_entity_poly.entity_id
_entity_poly.type
_entity_poly.pdbx_seq_one_letter_code
_entity_poly.pdbx_strand_id
1 'polypeptide(L)'
;METLDNRQPFWAISKICLNNWHYIDRKILTLSEGINFFTGHSGSGKSTVIDAIQIVLYANTDGRGFFNKAAADDSDRTLIEYLRGMVNISENNESQYLRNKNFSSTIVIELEQTRTHEKQCVGVVFDVETATNEINRLFFWHRSGLLANAYRGEKRCL
;
A
#
# COMPACT_ATOMS: atom_id res chain seq x y z
N MET A 1 -33.64 -23.04 -7.16
CA MET A 1 -34.03 -22.41 -5.89
C MET A 1 -32.95 -21.39 -5.55
N GLU A 2 -33.15 -20.14 -5.98
CA GLU A 2 -32.23 -19.05 -5.65
C GLU A 2 -32.32 -18.80 -4.15
N THR A 3 -31.28 -19.13 -3.42
CA THR A 3 -31.11 -18.63 -2.05
C THR A 3 -30.91 -17.13 -2.15
N LEU A 4 -31.98 -16.36 -1.96
CA LEU A 4 -31.89 -14.92 -1.78
C LEU A 4 -30.91 -14.68 -0.65
N ASP A 5 -29.74 -14.14 -1.01
CA ASP A 5 -28.74 -13.72 -0.05
C ASP A 5 -29.33 -12.57 0.77
N ASN A 6 -29.78 -12.90 1.96
CA ASN A 6 -30.48 -11.97 2.85
C ASN A 6 -29.51 -11.04 3.59
N ARG A 7 -28.21 -11.08 3.24
CA ARG A 7 -27.19 -10.20 3.82
C ARG A 7 -27.38 -8.77 3.32
N GLN A 8 -27.23 -7.82 4.20
CA GLN A 8 -27.20 -6.41 3.82
C GLN A 8 -26.00 -6.17 2.88
N PRO A 9 -26.20 -5.41 1.79
CA PRO A 9 -25.09 -5.10 0.88
C PRO A 9 -24.04 -4.25 1.57
N PHE A 10 -22.77 -4.53 1.29
CA PHE A 10 -21.63 -3.79 1.81
C PHE A 10 -20.54 -3.65 0.74
N TRP A 11 -19.56 -2.81 1.02
CA TRP A 11 -18.39 -2.65 0.18
C TRP A 11 -17.26 -3.53 0.71
N ALA A 12 -16.79 -4.46 -0.10
CA ALA A 12 -15.66 -5.33 0.22
C ALA A 12 -14.42 -4.89 -0.56
N ILE A 13 -13.24 -5.08 0.03
CA ILE A 13 -11.98 -4.91 -0.71
C ILE A 13 -11.85 -6.07 -1.69
N SER A 14 -11.83 -5.78 -2.98
CA SER A 14 -11.72 -6.77 -4.05
C SER A 14 -10.30 -6.89 -4.61
N LYS A 15 -9.58 -5.76 -4.69
CA LYS A 15 -8.17 -5.75 -5.13
C LYS A 15 -7.35 -4.73 -4.38
N ILE A 16 -6.05 -5.00 -4.33
CA ILE A 16 -5.05 -4.08 -3.80
C ILE A 16 -3.93 -3.99 -4.84
N CYS A 17 -3.60 -2.77 -5.26
CA CYS A 17 -2.46 -2.49 -6.13
C CYS A 17 -1.38 -1.75 -5.35
N LEU A 18 -0.18 -2.29 -5.36
CA LEU A 18 1.01 -1.73 -4.72
C LEU A 18 2.06 -1.46 -5.79
N ASN A 19 2.56 -0.23 -5.86
CA ASN A 19 3.69 0.14 -6.70
C ASN A 19 4.75 0.84 -5.84
N ASN A 20 5.99 0.38 -5.92
CA ASN A 20 7.12 0.91 -5.16
C ASN A 20 6.82 1.05 -3.65
N TRP A 21 6.13 0.08 -3.09
CA TRP A 21 5.74 0.08 -1.69
C TRP A 21 6.65 -0.85 -0.88
N HIS A 22 7.44 -0.30 0.02
CA HIS A 22 8.46 -1.02 0.79
C HIS A 22 9.37 -1.86 -0.14
N TYR A 23 9.45 -3.18 0.02
CA TYR A 23 10.22 -4.07 -0.86
C TYR A 23 9.47 -4.50 -2.13
N ILE A 24 8.25 -4.05 -2.31
CA ILE A 24 7.39 -4.43 -3.44
C ILE A 24 7.53 -3.40 -4.56
N ASP A 25 8.05 -3.80 -5.71
CA ASP A 25 8.10 -2.93 -6.89
C ASP A 25 6.71 -2.79 -7.51
N ARG A 26 6.03 -3.93 -7.72
CA ARG A 26 4.67 -3.96 -8.23
C ARG A 26 3.96 -5.24 -7.84
N LYS A 27 2.76 -5.11 -7.30
CA LYS A 27 1.89 -6.24 -6.98
C LYS A 27 0.42 -5.85 -7.08
N ILE A 28 -0.37 -6.71 -7.70
CA ILE A 28 -1.83 -6.65 -7.61
C ILE A 28 -2.28 -7.92 -6.91
N LEU A 29 -3.01 -7.75 -5.82
CA LEU A 29 -3.64 -8.84 -5.06
C LEU A 29 -5.13 -8.81 -5.32
N THR A 30 -5.72 -9.95 -5.63
CA THR A 30 -7.17 -10.13 -5.70
C THR A 30 -7.63 -10.81 -4.42
N LEU A 31 -8.65 -10.25 -3.79
CA LEU A 31 -9.23 -10.76 -2.56
C LEU A 31 -10.62 -11.34 -2.82
N SER A 32 -11.02 -12.31 -2.03
CA SER A 32 -12.40 -12.81 -2.00
C SER A 32 -13.27 -11.93 -1.11
N GLU A 33 -14.58 -11.94 -1.34
CA GLU A 33 -15.56 -11.25 -0.49
C GLU A 33 -15.55 -11.74 0.96
N GLY A 34 -15.21 -13.01 1.16
CA GLY A 34 -15.19 -13.64 2.48
C GLY A 34 -13.84 -13.50 3.20
N ILE A 35 -13.37 -14.59 3.77
CA ILE A 35 -12.12 -14.63 4.54
C ILE A 35 -10.94 -14.80 3.60
N ASN A 36 -9.92 -13.96 3.77
CA ASN A 36 -8.66 -14.03 3.05
C ASN A 36 -7.52 -14.34 4.04
N PHE A 37 -6.68 -15.30 3.70
CA PHE A 37 -5.53 -15.68 4.52
C PHE A 37 -4.23 -15.25 3.86
N PHE A 38 -3.44 -14.45 4.55
CA PHE A 38 -2.07 -14.13 4.16
C PHE A 38 -1.11 -15.09 4.84
N THR A 39 -0.54 -16.03 4.08
CA THR A 39 0.40 -17.03 4.57
C THR A 39 1.79 -16.83 4.00
N GLY A 40 2.81 -17.25 4.72
CA GLY A 40 4.20 -17.15 4.29
C GLY A 40 5.16 -17.05 5.47
N HIS A 41 6.46 -17.22 5.18
CA HIS A 41 7.51 -17.07 6.17
C HIS A 41 7.62 -15.64 6.72
N SER A 42 8.36 -15.45 7.81
CA SER A 42 8.73 -14.12 8.28
C SER A 42 9.45 -13.35 7.16
N GLY A 43 9.12 -12.08 7.00
CA GLY A 43 9.67 -11.25 5.91
C GLY A 43 9.01 -11.43 4.53
N SER A 44 7.99 -12.28 4.39
CA SER A 44 7.30 -12.50 3.09
C SER A 44 6.38 -11.36 2.64
N GLY A 45 6.28 -10.26 3.40
CA GLY A 45 5.50 -9.08 3.03
C GLY A 45 4.05 -9.08 3.50
N LYS A 46 3.63 -10.01 4.36
CA LYS A 46 2.25 -10.04 4.91
C LYS A 46 1.88 -8.73 5.61
N SER A 47 2.71 -8.31 6.56
CA SER A 47 2.52 -7.05 7.28
C SER A 47 2.58 -5.83 6.36
N THR A 48 3.44 -5.88 5.34
CA THR A 48 3.57 -4.82 4.32
C THR A 48 2.26 -4.55 3.59
N VAL A 49 1.48 -5.59 3.30
CA VAL A 49 0.14 -5.45 2.68
C VAL A 49 -0.86 -4.84 3.67
N ILE A 50 -0.84 -5.29 4.93
CA ILE A 50 -1.72 -4.74 5.97
C ILE A 50 -1.42 -3.27 6.23
N ASP A 51 -0.15 -2.90 6.31
CA ASP A 51 0.28 -1.51 6.48
C ASP A 51 -0.21 -0.62 5.32
N ALA A 52 -0.16 -1.13 4.08
CA ALA A 52 -0.68 -0.42 2.92
C ALA A 52 -2.20 -0.17 3.02
N ILE A 53 -2.98 -1.17 3.44
CA ILE A 53 -4.42 -1.03 3.64
C ILE A 53 -4.71 0.03 4.71
N GLN A 54 -4.00 -0.03 5.83
CA GLN A 54 -4.19 0.90 6.94
C GLN A 54 -3.89 2.35 6.55
N ILE A 55 -2.79 2.58 5.82
CA ILE A 55 -2.43 3.94 5.38
C ILE A 55 -3.51 4.57 4.52
N VAL A 56 -4.12 3.81 3.61
CA VAL A 56 -5.18 4.32 2.74
C VAL A 56 -6.48 4.52 3.50
N LEU A 57 -6.93 3.51 4.25
CA LEU A 57 -8.24 3.56 4.91
C LEU A 57 -8.31 4.56 6.07
N TYR A 58 -7.21 4.74 6.79
CA TYR A 58 -7.14 5.71 7.88
C TYR A 58 -6.60 7.07 7.45
N ALA A 59 -6.23 7.24 6.17
CA ALA A 59 -5.55 8.42 5.66
C ALA A 59 -4.36 8.82 6.54
N ASN A 60 -3.64 7.82 7.06
CA ASN A 60 -2.52 8.07 7.96
C ASN A 60 -1.37 8.69 7.18
N THR A 61 -0.93 9.85 7.66
CA THR A 61 0.01 10.67 6.93
C THR A 61 1.46 10.48 7.35
N ASP A 62 1.75 9.92 8.51
CA ASP A 62 3.11 9.77 9.02
C ASP A 62 3.51 8.32 9.33
N GLY A 63 2.56 7.39 9.30
CA GLY A 63 2.80 5.98 9.56
C GLY A 63 3.09 5.63 11.02
N ARG A 64 3.20 6.62 11.89
CA ARG A 64 3.55 6.36 13.29
C ARG A 64 2.50 5.51 13.99
N GLY A 65 2.96 4.49 14.68
CA GLY A 65 2.10 3.57 15.43
C GLY A 65 1.39 2.51 14.59
N PHE A 66 1.49 2.54 13.27
CA PHE A 66 0.82 1.56 12.37
C PHE A 66 1.79 0.60 11.70
N PHE A 67 3.00 1.05 11.36
CA PHE A 67 3.98 0.17 10.73
C PHE A 67 4.47 -0.90 11.68
N ASN A 68 4.56 -2.09 11.15
CA ASN A 68 4.85 -3.34 11.80
C ASN A 68 5.82 -3.24 13.00
N LYS A 69 5.28 -3.27 14.20
CA LYS A 69 6.02 -3.41 15.46
C LYS A 69 6.57 -4.83 15.70
N ALA A 70 6.37 -5.76 14.77
CA ALA A 70 6.79 -7.16 14.90
C ALA A 70 8.31 -7.37 14.71
N ALA A 71 9.04 -6.38 14.23
CA ALA A 71 10.49 -6.36 14.38
C ALA A 71 10.79 -5.75 15.75
N ALA A 72 11.25 -6.56 16.67
CA ALA A 72 11.46 -6.26 18.08
C ALA A 72 12.57 -5.23 18.34
N ASP A 73 12.36 -3.99 17.88
CA ASP A 73 13.13 -2.84 18.31
C ASP A 73 12.23 -1.61 18.32
N ASP A 74 12.31 -0.84 19.39
CA ASP A 74 11.56 0.36 19.72
C ASP A 74 11.73 1.54 18.73
N SER A 75 12.22 1.29 17.52
CA SER A 75 12.35 2.32 16.49
C SER A 75 11.08 2.41 15.66
N ASP A 76 10.30 3.44 15.89
CA ASP A 76 9.25 3.89 14.96
C ASP A 76 9.90 4.13 13.59
N ARG A 77 9.79 3.16 12.68
CA ARG A 77 10.20 3.36 11.28
C ARG A 77 9.44 4.53 10.72
N THR A 78 10.17 5.49 10.24
CA THR A 78 9.56 6.66 9.59
C THR A 78 8.95 6.24 8.25
N LEU A 79 7.93 6.97 7.79
CA LEU A 79 7.32 6.70 6.48
C LEU A 79 8.35 6.74 5.36
N ILE A 80 9.34 7.63 5.43
CA ILE A 80 10.39 7.75 4.42
C ILE A 80 11.28 6.48 4.36
N GLU A 81 11.66 5.92 5.49
CA GLU A 81 12.43 4.67 5.55
C GLU A 81 11.65 3.50 4.97
N TYR A 82 10.34 3.47 5.25
CA TYR A 82 9.45 2.46 4.73
C TYR A 82 9.30 2.56 3.21
N LEU A 83 9.06 3.75 2.68
CA LEU A 83 8.93 4.00 1.24
C LEU A 83 10.24 3.73 0.48
N ARG A 84 11.37 4.17 1.01
CA ARG A 84 12.69 3.92 0.41
C ARG A 84 13.12 2.46 0.50
N GLY A 85 12.53 1.67 1.39
CA GLY A 85 12.88 0.28 1.62
C GLY A 85 14.27 0.14 2.25
N MET A 86 14.38 0.41 3.53
CA MET A 86 15.64 0.26 4.27
C MET A 86 16.07 -1.22 4.29
N VAL A 87 17.25 -1.51 3.77
CA VAL A 87 17.78 -2.88 3.60
C VAL A 87 18.69 -3.26 4.77
N ASN A 88 19.55 -2.35 5.19
CA ASN A 88 20.53 -2.62 6.23
C ASN A 88 21.06 -1.33 6.86
N ILE A 89 21.63 -1.46 8.04
CA ILE A 89 22.48 -0.41 8.64
C ILE A 89 23.92 -0.89 8.44
N SER A 90 24.71 -0.12 7.69
CA SER A 90 26.12 -0.46 7.49
C SER A 90 26.92 -0.38 8.79
N GLU A 91 28.11 -0.98 8.83
CA GLU A 91 29.02 -0.92 9.98
C GLU A 91 29.38 0.53 10.40
N ASN A 92 29.17 1.49 9.49
CA ASN A 92 29.38 2.93 9.73
C ASN A 92 28.10 3.67 10.19
N ASN A 93 27.03 2.94 10.59
CA ASN A 93 25.71 3.50 10.94
C ASN A 93 25.00 4.26 9.80
N GLU A 94 25.35 4.00 8.55
CA GLU A 94 24.64 4.56 7.41
C GLU A 94 23.53 3.62 6.94
N SER A 95 22.31 4.13 6.88
CA SER A 95 21.17 3.38 6.38
C SER A 95 21.27 3.16 4.87
N GLN A 96 21.16 1.91 4.43
CA GLN A 96 21.12 1.54 3.02
C GLN A 96 19.67 1.34 2.58
N TYR A 97 19.32 1.92 1.43
CA TYR A 97 17.97 1.90 0.88
C TYR A 97 17.95 1.26 -0.50
N LEU A 98 16.83 0.62 -0.84
CA LEU A 98 16.56 0.12 -2.19
C LEU A 98 16.40 1.26 -3.20
N ARG A 99 15.77 2.37 -2.77
CA ARG A 99 15.47 3.52 -3.64
C ARG A 99 16.31 4.74 -3.23
N ASN A 100 17.28 5.06 -4.08
CA ASN A 100 18.22 6.17 -3.88
C ASN A 100 18.04 7.31 -4.89
N LYS A 101 17.05 7.20 -5.80
CA LYS A 101 16.64 8.24 -6.74
C LYS A 101 15.20 8.60 -6.46
N ASN A 102 14.79 9.80 -6.84
CA ASN A 102 13.40 10.24 -6.71
C ASN A 102 12.45 9.23 -7.36
N PHE A 103 11.37 8.91 -6.69
CA PHE A 103 10.39 7.92 -7.12
C PHE A 103 8.99 8.27 -6.60
N SER A 104 7.99 7.65 -7.22
CA SER A 104 6.62 7.65 -6.71
C SER A 104 6.25 6.26 -6.20
N SER A 105 5.56 6.22 -5.07
CA SER A 105 4.93 5.03 -4.53
C SER A 105 3.42 5.20 -4.57
N THR A 106 2.70 4.15 -4.96
CA THR A 106 1.24 4.21 -5.08
C THR A 106 0.59 3.01 -4.43
N ILE A 107 -0.44 3.27 -3.64
CA ILE A 107 -1.30 2.24 -3.07
C ILE A 107 -2.72 2.53 -3.54
N VAL A 108 -3.38 1.53 -4.13
CA VAL A 108 -4.78 1.63 -4.57
C VAL A 108 -5.56 0.45 -4.04
N ILE A 109 -6.70 0.72 -3.46
CA ILE A 109 -7.66 -0.28 -2.97
C ILE A 109 -8.91 -0.19 -3.84
N GLU A 110 -9.26 -1.28 -4.53
CA GLU A 110 -10.54 -1.44 -5.20
C GLU A 110 -11.56 -1.97 -4.21
N LEU A 111 -12.67 -1.29 -4.11
CA LEU A 111 -13.85 -1.69 -3.37
C LEU A 111 -14.92 -2.14 -4.36
N GLU A 112 -15.57 -3.25 -4.09
CA GLU A 112 -16.69 -3.79 -4.86
C GLU A 112 -17.90 -3.93 -3.96
N GLN A 113 -19.05 -3.42 -4.43
CA GLN A 113 -20.32 -3.56 -3.74
C GLN A 113 -20.85 -4.99 -3.95
N THR A 114 -21.15 -5.70 -2.87
CA THR A 114 -21.42 -7.15 -2.90
C THR A 114 -22.67 -7.56 -3.66
N ARG A 115 -23.62 -6.65 -3.89
CA ARG A 115 -24.86 -6.93 -4.62
C ARG A 115 -24.87 -6.38 -6.04
N THR A 116 -24.46 -5.12 -6.23
CA THR A 116 -24.50 -4.45 -7.54
C THR A 116 -23.27 -4.69 -8.38
N HIS A 117 -22.16 -5.14 -7.75
CA HIS A 117 -20.84 -5.27 -8.37
C HIS A 117 -20.26 -3.95 -8.89
N GLU A 118 -20.84 -2.84 -8.44
CA GLU A 118 -20.24 -1.53 -8.68
C GLU A 118 -18.85 -1.46 -8.03
N LYS A 119 -17.94 -0.78 -8.71
CA LYS A 119 -16.54 -0.65 -8.27
C LYS A 119 -16.15 0.79 -8.08
N GLN A 120 -15.34 1.01 -7.06
CA GLN A 120 -14.67 2.27 -6.82
C GLN A 120 -13.28 2.02 -6.28
N CYS A 121 -12.38 2.95 -6.50
CA CYS A 121 -11.03 2.88 -5.98
C CYS A 121 -10.74 4.07 -5.08
N VAL A 122 -10.04 3.80 -3.99
CA VAL A 122 -9.43 4.79 -3.11
C VAL A 122 -7.94 4.52 -3.06
N GLY A 123 -7.13 5.56 -3.01
CA GLY A 123 -5.69 5.36 -3.03
C GLY A 123 -4.90 6.58 -2.58
N VAL A 124 -3.60 6.39 -2.53
CA VAL A 124 -2.62 7.43 -2.21
C VAL A 124 -1.41 7.32 -3.13
N VAL A 125 -0.91 8.46 -3.57
CA VAL A 125 0.39 8.59 -4.22
C VAL A 125 1.32 9.33 -3.27
N PHE A 126 2.53 8.80 -3.11
CA PHE A 126 3.64 9.43 -2.43
C PHE A 126 4.72 9.75 -3.46
N ASP A 127 5.00 11.02 -3.68
CA ASP A 127 6.17 11.46 -4.43
C ASP A 127 7.30 11.74 -3.48
N VAL A 128 8.41 11.02 -3.64
CA VAL A 128 9.54 11.04 -2.71
C VAL A 128 10.74 11.69 -3.37
N GLU A 129 11.24 12.73 -2.73
CA GLU A 129 12.52 13.35 -3.04
C GLU A 129 13.59 12.80 -2.12
N THR A 130 14.48 11.97 -2.65
CA THR A 130 15.45 11.23 -1.82
C THR A 130 16.60 12.09 -1.30
N ALA A 131 16.90 13.22 -1.95
CA ALA A 131 17.94 14.15 -1.51
C ALA A 131 17.55 14.90 -0.22
N THR A 132 16.28 15.28 -0.10
CA THR A 132 15.74 16.05 1.03
C THR A 132 14.93 15.20 2.01
N ASN A 133 14.61 13.96 1.64
CA ASN A 133 13.67 13.08 2.32
C ASN A 133 12.24 13.69 2.43
N GLU A 134 11.88 14.57 1.50
CA GLU A 134 10.54 15.14 1.42
C GLU A 134 9.57 14.17 0.77
N ILE A 135 8.35 14.13 1.29
CA ILE A 135 7.26 13.31 0.78
C ILE A 135 6.07 14.21 0.50
N ASN A 136 5.71 14.32 -0.78
CA ASN A 136 4.43 14.87 -1.19
C ASN A 136 3.42 13.75 -1.31
N ARG A 137 2.22 13.96 -0.81
CA ARG A 137 1.18 12.93 -0.77
C ARG A 137 -0.13 13.45 -1.32
N LEU A 138 -0.79 12.61 -2.15
CA LEU A 138 -2.09 12.88 -2.74
C LEU A 138 -3.00 11.69 -2.53
N PHE A 139 -4.06 11.87 -1.74
CA PHE A 139 -5.15 10.89 -1.67
C PHE A 139 -6.13 11.15 -2.80
N PHE A 140 -6.64 10.07 -3.41
CA PHE A 140 -7.57 10.15 -4.52
C PHE A 140 -8.67 9.10 -4.42
N TRP A 141 -9.73 9.35 -5.17
CA TRP A 141 -10.85 8.44 -5.32
C TRP A 141 -11.40 8.52 -6.74
N HIS A 142 -11.87 7.40 -7.29
CA HIS A 142 -12.59 7.37 -8.56
C HIS A 142 -13.62 6.23 -8.63
N ARG A 143 -14.66 6.43 -9.44
CA ARG A 143 -15.74 5.46 -9.70
C ARG A 143 -15.42 4.58 -10.89
N SER A 144 -14.49 3.66 -10.74
CA SER A 144 -14.25 2.60 -11.71
C SER A 144 -13.47 1.47 -11.03
N GLY A 145 -13.36 0.32 -11.69
CA GLY A 145 -12.46 -0.73 -11.29
C GLY A 145 -11.00 -0.30 -11.38
N LEU A 146 -10.14 -1.08 -10.78
CA LEU A 146 -8.70 -0.83 -10.74
C LEU A 146 -8.12 -0.83 -12.15
N LEU A 147 -7.48 0.27 -12.52
CA LEU A 147 -6.84 0.49 -13.82
C LEU A 147 -5.36 0.08 -13.71
N ALA A 148 -5.06 -1.18 -13.98
CA ALA A 148 -3.77 -1.80 -13.72
C ALA A 148 -2.54 -1.04 -14.25
N ASN A 149 -2.69 -0.24 -15.30
CA ASN A 149 -1.60 0.53 -15.93
C ASN A 149 -1.58 2.02 -15.57
N ALA A 150 -2.66 2.55 -14.97
CA ALA A 150 -2.83 3.99 -14.76
C ALA A 150 -2.04 4.55 -13.56
N TYR A 151 -1.60 3.70 -12.65
CA TYR A 151 -0.93 4.13 -11.41
C TYR A 151 0.59 3.96 -11.46
N ARG A 152 1.14 3.82 -12.64
CA ARG A 152 2.59 3.87 -12.84
C ARG A 152 3.00 5.33 -12.77
N GLY A 153 3.75 5.68 -11.76
CA GLY A 153 4.48 6.94 -11.74
C GLY A 153 5.48 6.93 -12.89
N GLU A 154 5.05 7.38 -14.06
CA GLU A 154 6.00 7.81 -15.07
C GLU A 154 6.72 9.02 -14.46
N LYS A 155 8.06 8.96 -14.44
CA LYS A 155 8.87 10.13 -14.17
C LYS A 155 8.37 11.22 -15.10
N ARG A 156 7.67 12.22 -14.59
CA ARG A 156 7.59 13.50 -15.27
C ARG A 156 9.00 14.07 -15.22
N CYS A 157 9.78 13.83 -16.25
CA CYS A 157 10.90 14.68 -16.54
C CYS A 157 10.32 16.05 -16.85
N LEU A 158 10.41 16.97 -15.91
CA LEU A 158 10.38 18.40 -16.18
C LEU A 158 11.79 18.84 -16.56
#